data_810fb19415e082997ff3bb21fdac08c2
#
_entry.id   810fb19415e082997ff3bb21fdac08c2
#
_cell.length_a   1.000
_cell.length_b   1.000
_cell.length_c   1.000
_cell.angle_alpha   90.00
_cell.angle_beta   90.00
_cell.angle_gamma   90.00
#
_symmetry.space_group_name_H-M   'P 1'
#
loop_
_entity.id
_entity.type
_entity.pdbx_description
1 polymer ?
#
loop_
_entity_poly.entity_id
_entity_poly.type
_entity_poly.pdbx_seq_one_letter_code
_entity_poly.pdbx_strand_id
1 'polypeptide(L)'
;KKRVAAYCRVSTFRNEQDESFETQQKYYEELIQSHPDWELVKVYADRHSATRVKNRPGFQEMAAAAEAKKLDIIICKSISRFSRNMVDCQQYAKWFRTLGVTIIFEEQNIRTDDPTCDFVLSILAAVAQDESHSISENEKAAYASRFARGEYNLGNNRILGYDCVDGELVPNKDAWIVKEVFRRFIEGESYRQIAKGLEELGAQSLHSKKGFGVETLRYMVSNETYVGDKRLQKKAPLDYLTKKPNPNQKVESNYLWDDHEAIIDRETW
;
A
#
# COMPACT_ATOMS: atom_id res chain seq x y z
N LYS A 1 -33.01 -5.99 29.15
CA LYS A 1 -32.70 -5.42 27.84
C LYS A 1 -31.34 -5.91 27.37
N LYS A 2 -31.16 -6.09 26.05
CA LYS A 2 -29.87 -6.44 25.48
C LYS A 2 -29.00 -5.19 25.37
N ARG A 3 -27.74 -5.28 25.79
CA ARG A 3 -26.78 -4.19 25.76
C ARG A 3 -26.18 -4.09 24.35
N VAL A 4 -26.48 -3.02 23.65
CA VAL A 4 -26.17 -2.81 22.25
C VAL A 4 -25.14 -1.72 22.09
N ALA A 5 -24.12 -1.96 21.26
CA ALA A 5 -23.17 -0.96 20.81
C ALA A 5 -23.27 -0.79 19.30
N ALA A 6 -22.92 0.40 18.81
CA ALA A 6 -22.70 0.59 17.38
C ALA A 6 -21.21 0.80 17.11
N TYR A 7 -20.74 0.37 15.94
CA TYR A 7 -19.39 0.62 15.48
C TYR A 7 -19.39 1.35 14.14
N CYS A 8 -18.74 2.51 14.12
CA CYS A 8 -18.65 3.40 12.97
C CYS A 8 -17.20 3.55 12.47
N ARG A 9 -17.03 3.74 11.18
CA ARG A 9 -15.75 4.13 10.59
C ARG A 9 -15.91 5.37 9.70
N VAL A 10 -15.29 6.47 10.12
CA VAL A 10 -15.38 7.77 9.44
C VAL A 10 -14.18 8.05 8.54
N SER A 11 -14.38 8.81 7.46
CA SER A 11 -13.33 9.15 6.47
C SER A 11 -12.41 10.27 6.99
N THR A 12 -11.25 10.55 6.37
CA THR A 12 -10.19 11.44 6.88
C THR A 12 -10.26 12.91 6.42
N PHE A 13 -11.30 13.35 5.70
CA PHE A 13 -11.42 14.76 5.25
C PHE A 13 -12.00 15.65 6.38
N ARG A 14 -11.30 16.72 6.75
CA ARG A 14 -11.43 17.44 8.03
C ARG A 14 -12.79 18.14 8.28
N ASN A 15 -13.49 18.63 7.25
CA ASN A 15 -14.71 19.44 7.45
C ASN A 15 -16.03 18.69 7.26
N GLU A 16 -16.02 17.53 6.57
CA GLU A 16 -17.21 16.70 6.36
C GLU A 16 -17.34 15.56 7.39
N GLN A 17 -16.35 15.42 8.27
CA GLN A 17 -16.21 14.27 9.18
C GLN A 17 -16.98 14.43 10.48
N ASP A 18 -16.97 15.63 11.04
CA ASP A 18 -17.62 15.87 12.32
C ASP A 18 -19.14 15.82 12.12
N GLU A 19 -19.65 16.41 11.03
CA GLU A 19 -21.06 16.28 10.65
C GLU A 19 -21.45 14.83 10.31
N SER A 20 -20.58 14.08 9.62
CA SER A 20 -20.82 12.67 9.28
C SER A 20 -20.80 11.75 10.50
N PHE A 21 -19.93 12.00 11.48
CA PHE A 21 -19.88 11.19 12.72
C PHE A 21 -21.09 11.47 13.61
N GLU A 22 -21.41 12.73 13.85
CA GLU A 22 -22.58 13.13 14.64
C GLU A 22 -23.90 12.60 14.02
N THR A 23 -23.99 12.62 12.69
CA THR A 23 -25.15 12.07 11.98
C THR A 23 -25.26 10.57 12.16
N GLN A 24 -24.13 9.83 12.05
CA GLN A 24 -24.13 8.38 12.30
C GLN A 24 -24.41 8.04 13.76
N GLN A 25 -23.91 8.84 14.69
CA GLN A 25 -24.16 8.65 16.11
C GLN A 25 -25.67 8.81 16.42
N LYS A 26 -26.28 9.90 15.96
CA LYS A 26 -27.73 10.13 16.12
C LYS A 26 -28.55 9.01 15.50
N TYR A 27 -28.19 8.58 14.29
CA TYR A 27 -28.86 7.46 13.63
C TYR A 27 -28.87 6.20 14.49
N TYR A 28 -27.70 5.80 15.04
CA TYR A 28 -27.65 4.60 15.88
C TYR A 28 -28.30 4.79 17.25
N GLU A 29 -28.29 5.97 17.82
CA GLU A 29 -29.02 6.30 19.03
C GLU A 29 -30.55 6.13 18.81
N GLU A 30 -31.09 6.68 17.73
CA GLU A 30 -32.48 6.56 17.36
C GLU A 30 -32.85 5.13 17.01
N LEU A 31 -32.05 4.44 16.21
CA LEU A 31 -32.27 3.03 15.84
C LEU A 31 -32.34 2.12 17.07
N ILE A 32 -31.40 2.25 17.98
CA ILE A 32 -31.35 1.38 19.17
C ILE A 32 -32.50 1.74 20.13
N GLN A 33 -32.82 3.02 20.29
CA GLN A 33 -33.92 3.47 21.15
C GLN A 33 -35.31 3.04 20.61
N SER A 34 -35.45 2.88 19.28
CA SER A 34 -36.69 2.41 18.68
C SER A 34 -37.01 0.94 19.02
N HIS A 35 -36.02 0.16 19.49
CA HIS A 35 -36.18 -1.23 19.87
C HIS A 35 -36.42 -1.34 21.39
N PRO A 36 -37.58 -1.80 21.85
CA PRO A 36 -37.96 -1.80 23.27
C PRO A 36 -37.05 -2.67 24.14
N ASP A 37 -36.46 -3.70 23.55
CA ASP A 37 -35.61 -4.67 24.24
C ASP A 37 -34.11 -4.35 24.19
N TRP A 38 -33.73 -3.22 23.60
CA TRP A 38 -32.35 -2.80 23.48
C TRP A 38 -32.03 -1.66 24.42
N GLU A 39 -30.73 -1.56 24.79
CA GLU A 39 -30.15 -0.49 25.58
C GLU A 39 -28.83 -0.11 24.96
N LEU A 40 -28.69 1.16 24.58
CA LEU A 40 -27.44 1.67 24.01
C LEU A 40 -26.37 1.76 25.10
N VAL A 41 -25.23 1.09 24.87
CA VAL A 41 -24.05 1.19 25.72
C VAL A 41 -23.16 2.35 25.23
N LYS A 42 -22.72 2.29 23.99
CA LYS A 42 -21.85 3.29 23.38
C LYS A 42 -21.80 3.16 21.85
N VAL A 43 -21.56 4.28 21.18
CA VAL A 43 -21.15 4.29 19.77
C VAL A 43 -19.63 4.41 19.71
N TYR A 44 -18.96 3.37 19.21
CA TYR A 44 -17.51 3.34 19.00
C TYR A 44 -17.16 3.80 17.60
N ALA A 45 -16.08 4.55 17.45
CA ALA A 45 -15.68 5.07 16.15
C ALA A 45 -14.16 5.04 15.93
N ASP A 46 -13.76 4.78 14.68
CA ASP A 46 -12.38 4.88 14.24
C ASP A 46 -12.25 5.70 12.95
N ARG A 47 -11.09 6.35 12.77
CA ARG A 47 -10.79 7.09 11.54
C ARG A 47 -10.31 6.16 10.43
N HIS A 48 -10.68 6.44 9.19
CA HIS A 48 -10.52 5.58 8.02
C HIS A 48 -9.07 5.15 7.67
N SER A 49 -8.04 5.85 8.13
CA SER A 49 -6.64 5.60 7.72
C SER A 49 -5.97 4.38 8.38
N ALA A 50 -6.59 3.77 9.39
CA ALA A 50 -5.99 2.69 10.14
C ALA A 50 -6.06 1.35 9.38
N THR A 51 -4.95 0.94 8.77
CA THR A 51 -4.79 -0.35 8.06
C THR A 51 -4.59 -1.54 8.99
N ARG A 52 -4.12 -1.31 10.21
CA ARG A 52 -3.87 -2.35 11.22
C ARG A 52 -4.78 -2.14 12.43
N VAL A 53 -5.24 -3.23 13.04
CA VAL A 53 -6.08 -3.20 14.26
C VAL A 53 -5.44 -2.42 15.40
N LYS A 54 -4.11 -2.44 15.51
CA LYS A 54 -3.36 -1.63 16.49
C LYS A 54 -3.63 -0.13 16.40
N ASN A 55 -4.12 0.36 15.26
CA ASN A 55 -4.42 1.77 15.02
C ASN A 55 -5.94 2.05 15.04
N ARG A 56 -6.74 1.16 15.65
CA ARG A 56 -8.21 1.26 15.75
C ARG A 56 -8.63 1.29 17.23
N PRO A 57 -8.41 2.41 17.94
CA PRO A 57 -8.69 2.51 19.38
C PRO A 57 -10.17 2.26 19.70
N GLY A 58 -11.11 2.73 18.86
CA GLY A 58 -12.53 2.49 19.05
C GLY A 58 -12.89 1.01 18.95
N PHE A 59 -12.30 0.28 17.99
CA PHE A 59 -12.49 -1.16 17.86
C PHE A 59 -11.89 -1.90 19.06
N GLN A 60 -10.72 -1.50 19.54
CA GLN A 60 -10.09 -2.12 20.72
C GLN A 60 -10.91 -1.90 21.99
N GLU A 61 -11.44 -0.70 22.19
CA GLU A 61 -12.31 -0.39 23.32
C GLU A 61 -13.60 -1.23 23.27
N MET A 62 -14.23 -1.36 22.08
CA MET A 62 -15.39 -2.21 21.87
C MET A 62 -15.07 -3.68 22.16
N ALA A 63 -13.93 -4.18 21.69
CA ALA A 63 -13.46 -5.54 21.92
C ALA A 63 -13.27 -5.79 23.43
N ALA A 64 -12.61 -4.90 24.16
CA ALA A 64 -12.44 -4.99 25.61
C ALA A 64 -13.78 -4.95 26.37
N ALA A 65 -14.75 -4.16 25.90
CA ALA A 65 -16.10 -4.15 26.48
C ALA A 65 -16.85 -5.48 26.26
N ALA A 66 -16.64 -6.12 25.10
CA ALA A 66 -17.20 -7.46 24.82
C ALA A 66 -16.55 -8.53 25.71
N GLU A 67 -15.22 -8.53 25.88
CA GLU A 67 -14.50 -9.42 26.80
C GLU A 67 -14.96 -9.25 28.24
N ALA A 68 -15.22 -8.02 28.66
CA ALA A 68 -15.77 -7.69 29.98
C ALA A 68 -17.27 -8.04 30.10
N LYS A 69 -17.86 -8.71 29.10
CA LYS A 69 -19.29 -9.09 29.05
C LYS A 69 -20.24 -7.90 29.24
N LYS A 70 -19.86 -6.73 28.71
CA LYS A 70 -20.68 -5.51 28.76
C LYS A 70 -21.53 -5.31 27.52
N LEU A 71 -21.38 -6.15 26.48
CA LEU A 71 -22.08 -6.07 25.21
C LEU A 71 -22.76 -7.40 24.89
N ASP A 72 -23.94 -7.33 24.30
CA ASP A 72 -24.68 -8.47 23.78
C ASP A 72 -24.83 -8.40 22.27
N ILE A 73 -24.91 -7.17 21.72
CA ILE A 73 -25.04 -6.92 20.27
C ILE A 73 -24.12 -5.79 19.85
N ILE A 74 -23.50 -5.94 18.69
CA ILE A 74 -22.76 -4.89 17.98
C ILE A 74 -23.47 -4.65 16.65
N ILE A 75 -23.82 -3.41 16.33
CA ILE A 75 -24.39 -3.02 15.06
C ILE A 75 -23.31 -2.29 14.24
N CYS A 76 -23.18 -2.68 12.99
CA CYS A 76 -22.28 -2.03 12.05
C CYS A 76 -22.97 -1.84 10.70
N LYS A 77 -22.77 -0.71 10.05
CA LYS A 77 -23.43 -0.39 8.78
C LYS A 77 -23.17 -1.47 7.72
N SER A 78 -21.90 -1.91 7.58
CA SER A 78 -21.55 -2.94 6.60
C SER A 78 -20.29 -3.70 7.02
N ILE A 79 -20.08 -4.85 6.40
CA ILE A 79 -18.89 -5.68 6.56
C ILE A 79 -17.61 -4.87 6.23
N SER A 80 -17.64 -4.06 5.17
CA SER A 80 -16.51 -3.23 4.76
C SER A 80 -16.16 -2.12 5.76
N ARG A 81 -17.13 -1.69 6.58
CA ARG A 81 -16.92 -0.74 7.69
C ARG A 81 -16.37 -1.44 8.93
N PHE A 82 -16.77 -2.68 9.15
CA PHE A 82 -16.29 -3.48 10.27
C PHE A 82 -14.84 -3.94 10.07
N SER A 83 -14.52 -4.51 8.90
CA SER A 83 -13.18 -4.95 8.53
C SER A 83 -12.85 -4.62 7.08
N ARG A 84 -11.57 -4.41 6.77
CA ARG A 84 -11.10 -4.22 5.38
C ARG A 84 -10.80 -5.53 4.67
N ASN A 85 -10.50 -6.56 5.43
CA ASN A 85 -10.19 -7.89 4.96
C ASN A 85 -11.30 -8.82 5.42
N MET A 86 -11.85 -9.59 4.49
CA MET A 86 -12.92 -10.54 4.76
C MET A 86 -12.47 -11.69 5.68
N VAL A 87 -11.18 -12.09 5.59
CA VAL A 87 -10.60 -13.09 6.50
C VAL A 87 -10.61 -12.59 7.95
N ASP A 88 -10.16 -11.35 8.16
CA ASP A 88 -10.21 -10.71 9.47
C ASP A 88 -11.66 -10.58 9.97
N CYS A 89 -12.59 -10.24 9.07
CA CYS A 89 -14.01 -10.15 9.41
C CYS A 89 -14.55 -11.49 9.96
N GLN A 90 -14.27 -12.60 9.26
CA GLN A 90 -14.67 -13.93 9.70
C GLN A 90 -14.05 -14.30 11.06
N GLN A 91 -12.76 -14.01 11.25
CA GLN A 91 -12.09 -14.30 12.53
C GLN A 91 -12.73 -13.53 13.68
N TYR A 92 -12.96 -12.21 13.49
CA TYR A 92 -13.62 -11.39 14.52
C TYR A 92 -15.07 -11.82 14.74
N ALA A 93 -15.84 -12.13 13.70
CA ALA A 93 -17.20 -12.62 13.84
C ALA A 93 -17.26 -13.90 14.70
N LYS A 94 -16.37 -14.86 14.43
CA LYS A 94 -16.24 -16.08 15.24
C LYS A 94 -15.82 -15.77 16.67
N TRP A 95 -14.84 -14.90 16.85
CA TRP A 95 -14.34 -14.52 18.16
C TRP A 95 -15.42 -13.84 19.02
N PHE A 96 -16.14 -12.84 18.49
CA PHE A 96 -17.24 -12.19 19.21
C PHE A 96 -18.36 -13.19 19.56
N ARG A 97 -18.64 -14.14 18.67
CA ARG A 97 -19.61 -15.22 18.94
C ARG A 97 -19.17 -16.08 20.14
N THR A 98 -17.88 -16.38 20.29
CA THR A 98 -17.37 -17.12 21.49
C THR A 98 -17.56 -16.34 22.78
N LEU A 99 -17.61 -15.00 22.71
CA LEU A 99 -17.92 -14.13 23.85
C LEU A 99 -19.42 -13.99 24.11
N GLY A 100 -20.28 -14.57 23.25
CA GLY A 100 -21.75 -14.46 23.33
C GLY A 100 -22.28 -13.15 22.73
N VAL A 101 -21.47 -12.45 21.91
CA VAL A 101 -21.85 -11.19 21.28
C VAL A 101 -22.24 -11.42 19.82
N THR A 102 -23.43 -10.95 19.44
CA THR A 102 -23.93 -10.99 18.06
C THR A 102 -23.52 -9.71 17.32
N ILE A 103 -22.99 -9.83 16.10
CA ILE A 103 -22.77 -8.70 15.21
C ILE A 103 -23.89 -8.66 14.17
N ILE A 104 -24.43 -7.46 13.91
CA ILE A 104 -25.43 -7.19 12.89
C ILE A 104 -24.81 -6.27 11.83
N PHE A 105 -24.76 -6.73 10.58
CA PHE A 105 -24.38 -5.94 9.42
C PHE A 105 -25.65 -5.47 8.69
N GLU A 106 -25.98 -4.19 8.80
CA GLU A 106 -27.28 -3.65 8.33
C GLU A 106 -27.43 -3.74 6.81
N GLU A 107 -26.44 -3.26 6.02
CA GLU A 107 -26.52 -3.24 4.55
C GLU A 107 -26.63 -4.65 3.94
N GLN A 108 -25.99 -5.63 4.55
CA GLN A 108 -26.04 -7.02 4.07
C GLN A 108 -27.17 -7.82 4.72
N ASN A 109 -27.85 -7.27 5.71
CA ASN A 109 -28.85 -7.97 6.53
C ASN A 109 -28.33 -9.31 7.09
N ILE A 110 -27.08 -9.32 7.57
CA ILE A 110 -26.40 -10.50 8.12
C ILE A 110 -26.28 -10.35 9.63
N ARG A 111 -26.58 -11.45 10.33
CA ARG A 111 -26.41 -11.58 11.78
C ARG A 111 -25.46 -12.74 12.08
N THR A 112 -24.50 -12.54 12.98
CA THR A 112 -23.51 -13.59 13.30
C THR A 112 -24.07 -14.72 14.18
N ASP A 113 -25.26 -14.57 14.76
CA ASP A 113 -26.00 -15.65 15.45
C ASP A 113 -26.79 -16.53 14.50
N ASP A 114 -26.95 -16.17 13.23
CA ASP A 114 -27.57 -16.99 12.20
C ASP A 114 -26.60 -18.12 11.78
N PRO A 115 -27.06 -19.40 11.77
CA PRO A 115 -26.25 -20.54 11.32
C PRO A 115 -25.70 -20.40 9.89
N THR A 116 -26.39 -19.66 9.02
CA THR A 116 -25.99 -19.45 7.61
C THR A 116 -24.90 -18.36 7.45
N CYS A 117 -24.63 -17.56 8.49
CA CYS A 117 -23.69 -16.45 8.45
C CYS A 117 -22.29 -16.87 8.00
N ASP A 118 -21.74 -17.94 8.54
CA ASP A 118 -20.39 -18.41 8.20
C ASP A 118 -20.29 -18.80 6.72
N PHE A 119 -21.34 -19.38 6.15
CA PHE A 119 -21.41 -19.72 4.73
C PHE A 119 -21.45 -18.46 3.85
N VAL A 120 -22.32 -17.49 4.19
CA VAL A 120 -22.42 -16.22 3.45
C VAL A 120 -21.12 -15.43 3.52
N LEU A 121 -20.50 -15.32 4.69
CA LEU A 121 -19.20 -14.65 4.85
C LEU A 121 -18.10 -15.37 4.06
N SER A 122 -18.14 -16.70 3.93
CA SER A 122 -17.17 -17.47 3.14
C SER A 122 -17.32 -17.19 1.64
N ILE A 123 -18.56 -17.12 1.14
CA ILE A 123 -18.83 -16.74 -0.26
C ILE A 123 -18.34 -15.32 -0.54
N LEU A 124 -18.68 -14.37 0.32
CA LEU A 124 -18.25 -12.97 0.16
C LEU A 124 -16.71 -12.83 0.21
N ALA A 125 -16.05 -13.65 1.04
CA ALA A 125 -14.59 -13.68 1.08
C ALA A 125 -13.99 -14.21 -0.23
N ALA A 126 -14.56 -15.29 -0.78
CA ALA A 126 -14.11 -15.85 -2.05
C ALA A 126 -14.28 -14.86 -3.21
N VAL A 127 -15.44 -14.18 -3.29
CA VAL A 127 -15.70 -13.16 -4.32
C VAL A 127 -14.73 -12.00 -4.19
N ALA A 128 -14.52 -11.45 -2.98
CA ALA A 128 -13.60 -10.35 -2.76
C ALA A 128 -12.13 -10.72 -3.10
N GLN A 129 -11.75 -11.98 -2.89
CA GLN A 129 -10.43 -12.48 -3.25
C GLN A 129 -10.29 -12.60 -4.77
N ASP A 130 -11.30 -13.08 -5.48
CA ASP A 130 -11.32 -13.22 -6.92
C ASP A 130 -11.28 -11.83 -7.61
N GLU A 131 -12.07 -10.87 -7.13
CA GLU A 131 -12.01 -9.48 -7.58
C GLU A 131 -10.60 -8.88 -7.43
N SER A 132 -9.97 -9.08 -6.28
CA SER A 132 -8.62 -8.60 -6.03
C SER A 132 -7.58 -9.24 -6.94
N HIS A 133 -7.73 -10.56 -7.23
CA HIS A 133 -6.89 -11.27 -8.17
C HIS A 133 -7.08 -10.72 -9.60
N SER A 134 -8.33 -10.57 -10.04
CA SER A 134 -8.67 -10.05 -11.37
C SER A 134 -8.13 -8.63 -11.60
N ILE A 135 -8.26 -7.75 -10.61
CA ILE A 135 -7.68 -6.39 -10.66
C ILE A 135 -6.15 -6.48 -10.84
N SER A 136 -5.48 -7.34 -10.06
CA SER A 136 -4.03 -7.50 -10.14
C SER A 136 -3.57 -8.03 -11.51
N GLU A 137 -4.29 -8.99 -12.09
CA GLU A 137 -3.98 -9.54 -13.43
C GLU A 137 -4.21 -8.48 -14.51
N ASN A 138 -5.30 -7.72 -14.43
CA ASN A 138 -5.59 -6.63 -15.36
C ASN A 138 -4.53 -5.52 -15.28
N GLU A 139 -4.08 -5.15 -14.08
CA GLU A 139 -2.98 -4.19 -13.90
C GLU A 139 -1.69 -4.72 -14.53
N LYS A 140 -1.32 -5.98 -14.29
CA LYS A 140 -0.14 -6.61 -14.90
C LYS A 140 -0.21 -6.61 -16.44
N ALA A 141 -1.36 -6.98 -17.01
CA ALA A 141 -1.58 -6.97 -18.45
C ALA A 141 -1.48 -5.54 -19.03
N ALA A 142 -2.05 -4.54 -18.35
CA ALA A 142 -1.95 -3.14 -18.73
C ALA A 142 -0.50 -2.64 -18.68
N TYR A 143 0.27 -2.97 -17.64
CA TYR A 143 1.69 -2.64 -17.57
C TYR A 143 2.50 -3.35 -18.67
N ALA A 144 2.27 -4.65 -18.90
CA ALA A 144 2.94 -5.38 -19.97
C ALA A 144 2.68 -4.76 -21.35
N SER A 145 1.43 -4.38 -21.63
CA SER A 145 1.05 -3.70 -22.86
C SER A 145 1.72 -2.32 -23.01
N ARG A 146 1.79 -1.52 -21.95
CA ARG A 146 2.50 -0.23 -21.96
C ARG A 146 4.00 -0.43 -22.19
N PHE A 147 4.62 -1.39 -21.54
CA PHE A 147 6.03 -1.70 -21.71
C PHE A 147 6.35 -2.17 -23.13
N ALA A 148 5.47 -2.99 -23.74
CA ALA A 148 5.62 -3.42 -25.13
C ALA A 148 5.55 -2.26 -26.13
N ARG A 149 4.84 -1.16 -25.80
CA ARG A 149 4.78 0.06 -26.61
C ARG A 149 5.85 1.09 -26.27
N GLY A 150 6.75 0.79 -25.31
CA GLY A 150 7.73 1.76 -24.81
C GLY A 150 7.13 2.87 -23.93
N GLU A 151 5.83 2.84 -23.66
CA GLU A 151 5.13 3.83 -22.85
C GLU A 151 5.38 3.57 -21.37
N TYR A 152 6.46 4.07 -20.83
CA TYR A 152 6.73 4.02 -19.40
C TYR A 152 6.99 5.41 -18.85
N ASN A 153 6.15 5.84 -17.95
CA ASN A 153 6.41 7.06 -17.18
C ASN A 153 7.27 6.69 -15.97
N LEU A 154 8.48 7.20 -15.91
CA LEU A 154 9.42 6.98 -14.79
C LEU A 154 8.88 7.50 -13.45
N GLY A 155 7.76 8.22 -13.47
CA GLY A 155 7.16 8.83 -12.30
C GLY A 155 8.15 9.75 -11.59
N ASN A 156 8.12 9.73 -10.24
CA ASN A 156 9.05 10.52 -9.42
C ASN A 156 10.40 9.81 -9.16
N ASN A 157 10.77 8.80 -9.92
CA ASN A 157 12.06 8.13 -9.77
C ASN A 157 13.17 9.05 -10.27
N ARG A 158 13.83 9.70 -9.32
CA ARG A 158 14.99 10.53 -9.60
C ARG A 158 16.19 9.64 -9.89
N ILE A 159 16.75 9.78 -11.09
CA ILE A 159 18.02 9.16 -11.49
C ILE A 159 19.07 10.26 -11.45
N LEU A 160 20.19 10.04 -10.76
CA LEU A 160 21.24 11.03 -10.68
C LEU A 160 21.76 11.36 -12.08
N GLY A 161 21.91 12.63 -12.38
CA GLY A 161 22.37 13.10 -13.69
C GLY A 161 21.27 13.30 -14.72
N TYR A 162 20.00 12.92 -14.42
CA TYR A 162 18.88 13.11 -15.30
C TYR A 162 17.73 13.86 -14.63
N ASP A 163 17.02 14.64 -15.42
CA ASP A 163 15.68 15.14 -15.13
C ASP A 163 14.66 14.45 -16.05
N CYS A 164 13.41 14.30 -15.60
CA CYS A 164 12.34 13.76 -16.42
C CYS A 164 11.51 14.95 -16.96
N VAL A 165 11.59 15.20 -18.26
CA VAL A 165 10.86 16.25 -18.97
C VAL A 165 9.92 15.57 -19.96
N ASP A 166 8.61 15.79 -19.82
CA ASP A 166 7.57 15.20 -20.67
C ASP A 166 7.64 13.66 -20.83
N GLY A 167 8.18 12.97 -19.81
CA GLY A 167 8.32 11.52 -19.80
C GLY A 167 9.65 11.00 -20.34
N GLU A 168 10.50 11.87 -20.86
CA GLU A 168 11.84 11.56 -21.36
C GLU A 168 12.92 11.94 -20.35
N LEU A 169 14.02 11.18 -20.34
CA LEU A 169 15.20 11.48 -19.51
C LEU A 169 16.12 12.44 -20.25
N VAL A 170 16.37 13.58 -19.65
CA VAL A 170 17.28 14.61 -20.18
C VAL A 170 18.43 14.80 -19.20
N PRO A 171 19.70 14.76 -19.65
CA PRO A 171 20.85 15.04 -18.79
C PRO A 171 20.71 16.40 -18.11
N ASN A 172 20.93 16.43 -16.79
CA ASN A 172 20.85 17.65 -15.99
C ASN A 172 22.23 18.14 -15.53
N LYS A 173 22.21 19.20 -14.71
CA LYS A 173 23.43 19.80 -14.14
C LYS A 173 24.30 18.82 -13.34
N ASP A 174 23.74 17.73 -12.83
CA ASP A 174 24.44 16.74 -12.01
C ASP A 174 25.02 15.57 -12.86
N ALA A 175 24.87 15.60 -14.19
CA ALA A 175 25.40 14.61 -15.13
C ALA A 175 26.94 14.49 -15.04
N TRP A 176 27.64 15.57 -14.65
CA TRP A 176 29.08 15.53 -14.43
C TRP A 176 29.51 14.55 -13.33
N ILE A 177 28.68 14.35 -12.32
CA ILE A 177 28.95 13.40 -11.23
C ILE A 177 29.04 11.99 -11.79
N VAL A 178 28.10 11.64 -12.68
CA VAL A 178 28.08 10.32 -13.34
C VAL A 178 29.36 10.15 -14.18
N LYS A 179 29.71 11.14 -15.01
CA LYS A 179 30.95 11.12 -15.81
C LYS A 179 32.18 10.93 -14.94
N GLU A 180 32.26 11.64 -13.83
CA GLU A 180 33.38 11.54 -12.89
C GLU A 180 33.46 10.17 -12.21
N VAL A 181 32.32 9.56 -11.85
CA VAL A 181 32.30 8.19 -11.32
C VAL A 181 32.88 7.20 -12.34
N PHE A 182 32.45 7.26 -13.59
CA PHE A 182 32.95 6.37 -14.65
C PHE A 182 34.42 6.61 -14.95
N ARG A 183 34.86 7.85 -15.05
CA ARG A 183 36.27 8.21 -15.26
C ARG A 183 37.17 7.56 -14.19
N ARG A 184 36.87 7.80 -12.91
CA ARG A 184 37.64 7.25 -11.79
C ARG A 184 37.58 5.73 -11.71
N PHE A 185 36.44 5.15 -12.05
CA PHE A 185 36.27 3.71 -12.08
C PHE A 185 37.16 3.06 -13.14
N ILE A 186 37.24 3.63 -14.33
CA ILE A 186 38.14 3.18 -15.43
C ILE A 186 39.60 3.37 -15.07
N GLU A 187 39.96 4.42 -14.35
CA GLU A 187 41.29 4.64 -13.82
C GLU A 187 41.70 3.64 -12.71
N GLY A 188 40.76 2.75 -12.30
CA GLY A 188 41.03 1.68 -11.35
C GLY A 188 40.86 2.08 -9.88
N GLU A 189 40.27 3.23 -9.59
CA GLU A 189 39.96 3.62 -8.21
C GLU A 189 38.92 2.69 -7.57
N SER A 190 39.13 2.37 -6.30
CA SER A 190 38.10 1.65 -5.53
C SER A 190 36.87 2.53 -5.29
N TYR A 191 35.68 1.92 -5.13
CA TYR A 191 34.45 2.66 -4.83
C TYR A 191 34.55 3.57 -3.59
N ARG A 192 35.40 3.22 -2.61
CA ARG A 192 35.63 4.06 -1.43
C ARG A 192 36.44 5.32 -1.78
N GLN A 193 37.42 5.19 -2.66
CA GLN A 193 38.20 6.34 -3.16
C GLN A 193 37.34 7.25 -4.02
N ILE A 194 36.54 6.66 -4.92
CA ILE A 194 35.56 7.41 -5.72
C ILE A 194 34.59 8.19 -4.83
N ALA A 195 34.02 7.54 -3.80
CA ALA A 195 33.10 8.21 -2.87
C ALA A 195 33.76 9.41 -2.18
N LYS A 196 34.99 9.24 -1.69
CA LYS A 196 35.75 10.30 -1.04
C LYS A 196 36.06 11.45 -2.01
N GLY A 197 36.51 11.13 -3.22
CA GLY A 197 36.83 12.15 -4.24
C GLY A 197 35.57 12.92 -4.68
N LEU A 198 34.40 12.30 -4.74
CA LEU A 198 33.15 13.00 -5.02
C LEU A 198 32.75 13.95 -3.88
N GLU A 199 33.00 13.56 -2.63
CA GLU A 199 32.75 14.40 -1.45
C GLU A 199 33.68 15.64 -1.48
N GLU A 200 34.97 15.46 -1.81
CA GLU A 200 35.95 16.56 -1.97
C GLU A 200 35.53 17.53 -3.08
N LEU A 201 34.88 17.05 -4.14
CA LEU A 201 34.33 17.86 -5.22
C LEU A 201 32.96 18.49 -4.89
N GLY A 202 32.40 18.23 -3.70
CA GLY A 202 31.13 18.78 -3.27
C GLY A 202 29.90 18.10 -3.94
N ALA A 203 30.06 16.91 -4.53
CA ALA A 203 28.97 16.19 -5.15
C ALA A 203 27.94 15.72 -4.11
N GLN A 204 26.65 15.87 -4.42
CA GLN A 204 25.57 15.49 -3.53
C GLN A 204 24.84 14.24 -4.03
N SER A 205 24.60 13.28 -3.12
CA SER A 205 23.80 12.11 -3.42
C SER A 205 22.30 12.45 -3.34
N LEU A 206 21.49 11.91 -4.27
CA LEU A 206 20.02 12.10 -4.27
C LEU A 206 19.33 11.51 -3.04
N HIS A 207 19.90 10.47 -2.45
CA HIS A 207 19.21 9.66 -1.42
C HIS A 207 19.88 9.72 -0.06
N SER A 208 21.05 10.32 0.06
CA SER A 208 21.80 10.34 1.31
C SER A 208 22.51 11.68 1.53
N LYS A 209 22.26 12.29 2.68
CA LYS A 209 23.01 13.45 3.16
C LYS A 209 24.46 13.11 3.55
N LYS A 210 24.78 11.81 3.66
CA LYS A 210 26.11 11.31 4.05
C LYS A 210 27.03 11.02 2.86
N GLY A 211 26.63 11.46 1.64
CA GLY A 211 27.41 11.21 0.41
C GLY A 211 27.08 9.88 -0.27
N PHE A 212 28.00 9.36 -1.08
CA PHE A 212 27.83 8.18 -1.91
C PHE A 212 28.25 6.90 -1.19
N GLY A 213 27.35 5.91 -1.10
CA GLY A 213 27.68 4.58 -0.61
C GLY A 213 28.31 3.70 -1.70
N VAL A 214 29.09 2.71 -1.30
CA VAL A 214 29.74 1.72 -2.21
C VAL A 214 28.70 1.02 -3.09
N GLU A 215 27.56 0.61 -2.54
CA GLU A 215 26.49 -0.06 -3.30
C GLU A 215 25.82 0.87 -4.30
N THR A 216 25.71 2.16 -3.97
CA THR A 216 25.16 3.18 -4.90
C THR A 216 26.08 3.34 -6.10
N LEU A 217 27.40 3.46 -5.88
CA LEU A 217 28.38 3.58 -6.96
C LEU A 217 28.44 2.33 -7.81
N ARG A 218 28.40 1.12 -7.18
CA ARG A 218 28.34 -0.14 -7.90
C ARG A 218 27.12 -0.23 -8.80
N TYR A 219 25.96 0.19 -8.28
CA TYR A 219 24.73 0.27 -9.07
C TYR A 219 24.85 1.24 -10.23
N MET A 220 25.46 2.43 -10.02
CA MET A 220 25.65 3.44 -11.07
C MET A 220 26.46 2.89 -12.25
N VAL A 221 27.61 2.29 -12.02
CA VAL A 221 28.48 1.76 -13.10
C VAL A 221 27.90 0.55 -13.82
N SER A 222 26.85 -0.07 -13.28
CA SER A 222 26.15 -1.21 -13.90
C SER A 222 24.75 -0.89 -14.41
N ASN A 223 24.36 0.39 -14.40
CA ASN A 223 23.02 0.82 -14.78
C ASN A 223 22.99 1.29 -16.25
N GLU A 224 22.37 0.50 -17.11
CA GLU A 224 22.21 0.75 -18.54
C GLU A 224 21.56 2.09 -18.88
N THR A 225 20.85 2.72 -17.94
CA THR A 225 20.25 4.04 -18.14
C THR A 225 21.29 5.13 -18.50
N TYR A 226 22.53 4.98 -18.01
CA TYR A 226 23.57 5.99 -18.29
C TYR A 226 24.14 5.95 -19.71
N VAL A 227 23.92 4.85 -20.43
CA VAL A 227 24.26 4.74 -21.87
C VAL A 227 23.08 5.01 -22.81
N GLY A 228 21.98 5.55 -22.27
CA GLY A 228 20.80 5.87 -23.07
C GLY A 228 19.81 4.71 -23.22
N ASP A 229 20.08 3.56 -22.61
CA ASP A 229 19.21 2.37 -22.69
C ASP A 229 18.22 2.31 -21.53
N LYS A 230 17.13 1.58 -21.70
CA LYS A 230 16.12 1.40 -20.68
C LYS A 230 15.70 -0.04 -20.55
N ARG A 231 15.80 -0.58 -19.36
CA ARG A 231 15.35 -1.94 -19.06
C ARG A 231 14.14 -1.92 -18.15
N LEU A 232 13.02 -2.34 -18.69
CA LEU A 232 11.73 -2.42 -18.01
C LEU A 232 11.53 -3.81 -17.40
N GLN A 233 10.72 -3.92 -16.33
CA GLN A 233 10.39 -5.18 -15.66
C GLN A 233 11.60 -5.95 -15.09
N LYS A 234 12.55 -5.27 -14.47
CA LYS A 234 13.71 -5.93 -13.82
C LYS A 234 13.33 -6.91 -12.71
N LYS A 235 12.14 -6.75 -12.10
CA LYS A 235 11.65 -7.58 -10.98
C LYS A 235 10.15 -7.80 -11.12
N ALA A 236 9.69 -9.03 -10.80
CA ALA A 236 8.26 -9.31 -10.63
C ALA A 236 7.95 -9.63 -9.16
N PRO A 237 6.79 -9.25 -8.63
CA PRO A 237 6.37 -9.68 -7.30
C PRO A 237 6.06 -11.18 -7.30
N LEU A 238 6.39 -11.86 -6.20
CA LEU A 238 6.10 -13.28 -5.98
C LEU A 238 4.59 -13.53 -5.96
N ASP A 239 3.87 -12.63 -5.32
CA ASP A 239 2.44 -12.73 -5.08
C ASP A 239 1.85 -11.33 -4.96
N TYR A 240 0.62 -11.15 -5.47
CA TYR A 240 -0.09 -9.88 -5.47
C TYR A 240 -0.48 -9.41 -4.06
N LEU A 241 -0.66 -10.35 -3.11
CA LEU A 241 -1.01 -10.04 -1.72
C LEU A 241 0.19 -9.55 -0.91
N THR A 242 1.31 -10.23 -1.04
CA THR A 242 2.50 -9.95 -0.21
C THR A 242 3.43 -8.92 -0.81
N LYS A 243 3.35 -8.68 -2.13
CA LYS A 243 4.22 -7.78 -2.91
C LYS A 243 5.73 -8.06 -2.72
N LYS A 244 6.08 -9.26 -2.23
CA LYS A 244 7.48 -9.65 -2.08
C LYS A 244 8.09 -9.95 -3.46
N PRO A 245 9.33 -9.52 -3.73
CA PRO A 245 9.98 -9.84 -4.99
C PRO A 245 10.23 -11.35 -5.08
N ASN A 246 10.00 -11.92 -6.28
CA ASN A 246 10.34 -13.32 -6.55
C ASN A 246 11.80 -13.44 -7.02
N PRO A 247 12.73 -13.96 -6.22
CA PRO A 247 14.14 -14.07 -6.62
C PRO A 247 14.37 -15.11 -7.72
N ASN A 248 13.42 -16.04 -7.93
CA ASN A 248 13.58 -17.19 -8.82
C ASN A 248 12.83 -17.02 -10.15
N GLN A 249 12.01 -16.00 -10.31
CA GLN A 249 11.27 -15.79 -11.54
C GLN A 249 12.12 -14.96 -12.52
N LYS A 250 12.56 -15.60 -13.61
CA LYS A 250 13.07 -14.90 -14.78
C LYS A 250 11.90 -14.19 -15.45
N VAL A 251 11.83 -12.89 -15.27
CA VAL A 251 10.89 -12.04 -16.02
C VAL A 251 11.57 -11.71 -17.33
N GLU A 252 10.86 -11.88 -18.45
CA GLU A 252 11.29 -11.30 -19.71
C GLU A 252 11.28 -9.79 -19.56
N SER A 253 12.46 -9.20 -19.42
CA SER A 253 12.62 -7.76 -19.31
C SER A 253 12.61 -7.15 -20.70
N ASN A 254 11.74 -6.18 -20.93
CA ASN A 254 11.77 -5.38 -22.15
C ASN A 254 12.97 -4.45 -22.11
N TYR A 255 13.86 -4.58 -23.09
CA TYR A 255 15.04 -3.75 -23.23
C TYR A 255 14.85 -2.79 -24.42
N LEU A 256 14.94 -1.50 -24.16
CA LEU A 256 14.84 -0.44 -25.14
C LEU A 256 16.23 0.15 -25.34
N TRP A 257 16.72 0.12 -26.55
CA TRP A 257 18.00 0.66 -26.95
C TRP A 257 17.82 2.12 -27.35
N ASP A 258 18.78 2.99 -26.97
CA ASP A 258 18.82 4.41 -27.36
C ASP A 258 17.48 5.14 -27.07
N ASP A 259 16.89 4.87 -25.91
CA ASP A 259 15.59 5.43 -25.46
C ASP A 259 15.70 6.94 -25.11
N HIS A 260 16.88 7.39 -24.69
CA HIS A 260 17.11 8.75 -24.24
C HIS A 260 18.58 9.17 -24.42
N GLU A 261 18.88 10.46 -24.24
CA GLU A 261 20.25 10.99 -24.37
C GLU A 261 21.19 10.36 -23.32
N ALA A 262 22.30 9.77 -23.81
CA ALA A 262 23.28 9.10 -22.98
C ALA A 262 24.18 10.11 -22.25
N ILE A 263 24.49 9.86 -20.97
CA ILE A 263 25.55 10.61 -20.22
C ILE A 263 26.91 9.98 -20.49
N ILE A 264 26.98 8.67 -20.64
CA ILE A 264 28.21 7.89 -20.88
C ILE A 264 28.08 7.25 -22.25
N ASP A 265 29.14 7.31 -23.04
CA ASP A 265 29.21 6.62 -24.32
C ASP A 265 29.32 5.10 -24.13
N ARG A 266 28.91 4.36 -25.17
CA ARG A 266 28.79 2.90 -25.12
C ARG A 266 30.14 2.18 -25.05
N GLU A 267 31.24 2.82 -25.50
CA GLU A 267 32.58 2.25 -25.40
C GLU A 267 33.13 2.34 -23.97
N THR A 268 32.77 3.43 -23.29
CA THR A 268 33.14 3.69 -21.89
C THR A 268 32.39 2.79 -20.92
N TRP A 269 31.14 2.43 -21.21
CA TRP A 269 30.30 1.58 -20.36
C TRP A 269 30.58 0.10 -20.51
#